data_15a84545251f690ea9a5a50ede78970a
#
_entry.id   15a84545251f690ea9a5a50ede78970a
#
_cell.length_a   1.000
_cell.length_b   1.000
_cell.length_c   1.000
_cell.angle_alpha   90.00
_cell.angle_beta   90.00
_cell.angle_gamma   90.00
#
_symmetry.space_group_name_H-M   'P 1'
#
loop_
_entity.id
_entity.type
_entity.pdbx_description
1 polymer ?
#
loop_
_entity_poly.entity_id
_entity_poly.type
_entity_poly.pdbx_seq_one_letter_code
_entity_poly.pdbx_strand_id
1 'polypeptide(L)'
;MQMRSLSLATLMLAASVLLAAAEDKAAETTASTAPAAPAAPQWSEFKSDTQGFAVSFPGAPKVTSATVEGQNPLLQHDFQVSLGEDLVYTVVVFEYPQGKAPKADTDYYVKLMNAYAKGSETRLRRRGPATVDGRAGFEGIADDGKNKLTHLVTVVPAGDRIYMLASASPRAKGVSDDAERFRDSFRLLGGEADSSDESAASTTPQ
;
A
#
# COMPACT_ATOMS: atom_id res chain seq x y z
N MET A 1 5.03 19.33 -35.37
CA MET A 1 4.16 18.91 -34.27
C MET A 1 4.94 17.89 -33.46
N GLN A 2 5.73 18.35 -32.45
CA GLN A 2 6.65 17.51 -31.70
C GLN A 2 5.90 16.99 -30.46
N MET A 3 5.68 15.69 -30.43
CA MET A 3 5.22 14.97 -29.23
C MET A 3 6.35 14.94 -28.22
N ARG A 4 6.24 15.76 -27.18
CA ARG A 4 7.14 15.70 -26.02
C ARG A 4 6.75 14.50 -25.16
N SER A 5 7.65 13.54 -25.10
CA SER A 5 7.57 12.36 -24.23
C SER A 5 7.49 12.81 -22.78
N LEU A 6 6.40 12.43 -22.08
CA LEU A 6 6.32 12.54 -20.62
C LEU A 6 7.32 11.56 -20.00
N SER A 7 8.40 12.10 -19.45
CA SER A 7 9.26 11.36 -18.53
C SER A 7 8.48 11.21 -17.21
N LEU A 8 7.95 10.02 -16.99
CA LEU A 8 7.39 9.62 -15.70
C LEU A 8 8.59 9.46 -14.75
N ALA A 9 8.66 10.37 -13.78
CA ALA A 9 9.72 10.37 -12.77
C ALA A 9 9.83 9.00 -12.11
N THR A 10 11.03 8.50 -12.08
CA THR A 10 11.42 7.21 -11.50
C THR A 10 11.07 7.19 -10.02
N LEU A 11 10.08 6.39 -9.64
CA LEU A 11 9.76 6.10 -8.24
C LEU A 11 10.88 5.20 -7.70
N MET A 12 11.95 5.81 -7.19
CA MET A 12 13.02 5.07 -6.52
C MET A 12 12.59 4.75 -5.10
N LEU A 13 12.18 3.51 -4.89
CA LEU A 13 12.11 2.90 -3.57
C LEU A 13 13.54 2.51 -3.15
N ALA A 14 14.28 3.46 -2.57
CA ALA A 14 15.62 3.20 -2.05
C ALA A 14 15.49 2.55 -0.67
N ALA A 15 15.56 1.23 -0.63
CA ALA A 15 15.80 0.50 0.61
C ALA A 15 17.29 0.62 0.97
N SER A 16 17.65 1.60 1.81
CA SER A 16 19.00 1.71 2.36
C SER A 16 19.15 0.74 3.53
N VAL A 17 19.85 -0.35 3.31
CA VAL A 17 20.36 -1.23 4.37
C VAL A 17 21.63 -0.59 4.93
N LEU A 18 21.57 -0.05 6.15
CA LEU A 18 22.76 0.37 6.91
C LEU A 18 23.21 -0.80 7.77
N LEU A 19 24.32 -1.42 7.36
CA LEU A 19 25.08 -2.38 8.15
C LEU A 19 26.00 -1.61 9.09
N ALA A 20 25.72 -1.60 10.39
CA ALA A 20 26.64 -1.10 11.40
C ALA A 20 27.22 -2.31 12.16
N ALA A 21 28.48 -2.62 11.88
CA ALA A 21 29.29 -3.51 12.70
C ALA A 21 29.79 -2.74 13.91
N ALA A 22 29.57 -3.27 15.11
CA ALA A 22 30.32 -2.92 16.30
C ALA A 22 30.70 -4.20 17.01
N GLU A 23 32.00 -4.52 16.94
CA GLU A 23 32.63 -5.50 17.83
C GLU A 23 32.74 -4.88 19.22
N ASP A 24 32.26 -5.58 20.24
CA ASP A 24 32.85 -5.48 21.56
C ASP A 24 32.82 -6.82 22.29
N LYS A 25 33.97 -7.21 22.85
CA LYS A 25 34.32 -8.46 23.41
C LYS A 25 34.30 -8.35 24.94
N ALA A 26 33.43 -9.09 25.61
CA ALA A 26 33.71 -9.54 26.99
C ALA A 26 32.77 -10.66 27.48
N ALA A 27 33.41 -11.76 27.82
CA ALA A 27 33.18 -12.70 28.91
C ALA A 27 31.83 -13.45 29.10
N GLU A 28 32.00 -14.74 28.89
CA GLU A 28 31.29 -15.93 29.37
C GLU A 28 30.35 -15.76 30.58
N THR A 29 29.08 -16.14 30.33
CA THR A 29 28.33 -16.95 31.30
C THR A 29 27.37 -17.82 30.48
N THR A 30 27.64 -19.12 30.44
CA THR A 30 26.84 -20.15 29.78
C THR A 30 25.53 -20.36 30.52
N ALA A 31 24.50 -19.61 30.13
CA ALA A 31 23.13 -20.02 30.31
C ALA A 31 22.62 -20.41 28.91
N SER A 32 22.46 -21.71 28.66
CA SER A 32 21.85 -22.26 27.47
C SER A 32 20.37 -21.83 27.42
N THR A 33 20.15 -20.63 26.93
CA THR A 33 18.81 -20.17 26.59
C THR A 33 18.54 -20.66 25.15
N ALA A 34 17.70 -21.68 25.03
CA ALA A 34 17.17 -22.06 23.74
C ALA A 34 16.66 -20.79 23.04
N PRO A 35 16.91 -20.61 21.72
CA PRO A 35 16.40 -19.45 21.01
C PRO A 35 14.90 -19.41 21.20
N ALA A 36 14.39 -18.37 21.83
CA ALA A 36 12.95 -18.14 21.89
C ALA A 36 12.42 -18.10 20.44
N ALA A 37 11.43 -18.93 20.14
CA ALA A 37 10.75 -18.88 18.85
C ALA A 37 10.34 -17.42 18.58
N PRO A 38 10.52 -16.91 17.35
CA PRO A 38 10.10 -15.55 17.01
C PRO A 38 8.67 -15.34 17.48
N ALA A 39 8.43 -14.35 18.31
CA ALA A 39 7.08 -14.02 18.77
C ALA A 39 6.21 -13.75 17.53
N ALA A 40 5.01 -14.32 17.49
CA ALA A 40 4.09 -14.09 16.41
C ALA A 40 3.83 -12.56 16.26
N PRO A 41 3.70 -12.04 15.02
CA PRO A 41 3.47 -10.63 14.79
C PRO A 41 2.22 -10.16 15.56
N GLN A 42 2.37 -9.09 16.32
CA GLN A 42 1.23 -8.52 17.07
C GLN A 42 0.55 -7.47 16.17
N TRP A 43 -0.58 -7.84 15.62
CA TRP A 43 -1.41 -6.95 14.83
C TRP A 43 -2.13 -5.93 15.71
N SER A 44 -1.97 -4.66 15.40
CA SER A 44 -2.65 -3.56 16.07
C SER A 44 -3.17 -2.56 15.05
N GLU A 45 -4.28 -1.90 15.39
CA GLU A 45 -4.80 -0.81 14.57
C GLU A 45 -3.87 0.40 14.65
N PHE A 46 -3.50 0.90 13.50
CA PHE A 46 -2.85 2.18 13.30
C PHE A 46 -3.85 3.17 12.72
N LYS A 47 -3.89 4.39 13.25
CA LYS A 47 -4.73 5.49 12.76
C LYS A 47 -3.86 6.67 12.37
N SER A 48 -4.15 7.25 11.22
CA SER A 48 -3.60 8.52 10.77
C SER A 48 -4.73 9.49 10.52
N ASP A 49 -5.03 10.32 11.51
CA ASP A 49 -6.09 11.35 11.38
C ASP A 49 -5.72 12.37 10.31
N THR A 50 -4.44 12.72 10.19
CA THR A 50 -3.93 13.65 9.17
C THR A 50 -4.13 13.10 7.76
N GLN A 51 -3.88 11.80 7.55
CA GLN A 51 -4.05 11.17 6.26
C GLN A 51 -5.41 10.49 6.08
N GLY A 52 -6.28 10.54 7.11
CA GLY A 52 -7.68 10.14 7.03
C GLY A 52 -7.91 8.64 6.85
N PHE A 53 -7.07 7.78 7.43
CA PHE A 53 -7.26 6.33 7.35
C PHE A 53 -6.91 5.61 8.64
N ALA A 54 -7.42 4.39 8.78
CA ALA A 54 -6.97 3.40 9.75
C ALA A 54 -6.74 2.05 9.06
N VAL A 55 -5.79 1.28 9.58
CA VAL A 55 -5.45 -0.06 9.10
C VAL A 55 -4.74 -0.85 10.19
N SER A 56 -4.87 -2.18 10.21
CA SER A 56 -4.09 -3.02 11.11
C SER A 56 -2.71 -3.32 10.52
N PHE A 57 -1.67 -3.07 11.30
CA PHE A 57 -0.29 -3.46 10.97
C PHE A 57 0.23 -4.51 11.95
N PRO A 58 1.16 -5.39 11.51
CA PRO A 58 1.81 -6.36 12.40
C PRO A 58 2.96 -5.76 13.23
N GLY A 59 2.89 -4.47 13.51
CA GLY A 59 3.87 -3.69 14.26
C GLY A 59 3.70 -2.20 13.98
N ALA A 60 4.52 -1.35 14.61
CA ALA A 60 4.50 0.09 14.38
C ALA A 60 5.08 0.44 13.00
N PRO A 61 4.36 1.16 12.14
CA PRO A 61 4.87 1.54 10.83
C PRO A 61 5.95 2.63 10.92
N LYS A 62 6.98 2.49 10.09
CA LYS A 62 7.88 3.60 9.77
C LYS A 62 7.15 4.53 8.80
N VAL A 63 7.16 5.82 9.11
CA VAL A 63 6.48 6.84 8.30
C VAL A 63 7.53 7.69 7.59
N THR A 64 7.35 7.88 6.28
CA THR A 64 8.17 8.80 5.47
C THR A 64 7.26 9.63 4.58
N SER A 65 7.71 10.83 4.20
CA SER A 65 6.96 11.71 3.31
C SER A 65 7.91 12.38 2.33
N ALA A 66 7.45 12.55 1.10
CA ALA A 66 8.22 13.21 0.04
C ALA A 66 7.28 13.96 -0.91
N THR A 67 7.79 15.02 -1.52
CA THR A 67 7.12 15.65 -2.65
C THR A 67 7.49 14.91 -3.93
N VAL A 68 6.50 14.50 -4.69
CA VAL A 68 6.69 13.92 -6.02
C VAL A 68 6.52 15.05 -7.04
N GLU A 69 7.63 15.43 -7.66
CA GLU A 69 7.66 16.48 -8.66
C GLU A 69 7.03 16.02 -9.98
N GLY A 70 6.41 16.95 -10.70
CA GLY A 70 5.77 16.68 -11.99
C GLY A 70 4.88 17.83 -12.46
N GLN A 71 4.04 17.57 -13.45
CA GLN A 71 3.04 18.55 -13.93
C GLN A 71 1.99 18.89 -12.86
N ASN A 72 1.65 17.92 -12.02
CA ASN A 72 0.81 18.08 -10.84
C ASN A 72 1.61 17.52 -9.66
N PRO A 73 2.43 18.33 -8.99
CA PRO A 73 3.18 17.87 -7.84
C PRO A 73 2.21 17.41 -6.75
N LEU A 74 2.57 16.33 -6.06
CA LEU A 74 1.77 15.76 -4.99
C LEU A 74 2.65 15.42 -3.79
N LEU A 75 2.04 15.29 -2.62
CA LEU A 75 2.71 14.73 -1.44
C LEU A 75 2.46 13.23 -1.40
N GLN A 76 3.54 12.47 -1.21
CA GLN A 76 3.49 11.04 -0.97
C GLN A 76 3.84 10.78 0.49
N HIS A 77 3.01 9.98 1.17
CA HIS A 77 3.25 9.53 2.53
C HIS A 77 3.27 8.00 2.54
N ASP A 78 4.36 7.43 3.02
CA ASP A 78 4.56 5.99 3.09
C ASP A 78 4.53 5.54 4.55
N PHE A 79 3.69 4.54 4.85
CA PHE A 79 3.55 3.88 6.14
C PHE A 79 3.92 2.42 5.95
N GLN A 80 5.08 1.99 6.44
CA GLN A 80 5.62 0.68 6.13
C GLN A 80 6.00 -0.10 7.39
N VAL A 81 5.62 -1.38 7.43
CA VAL A 81 6.13 -2.39 8.36
C VAL A 81 6.82 -3.49 7.57
N SER A 82 8.04 -3.85 7.98
CA SER A 82 8.78 -4.97 7.43
C SER A 82 9.07 -5.98 8.54
N LEU A 83 8.77 -7.25 8.29
CA LEU A 83 9.05 -8.36 9.18
C LEU A 83 10.05 -9.30 8.50
N GLY A 84 11.34 -9.10 8.81
CA GLY A 84 12.41 -9.74 8.06
C GLY A 84 12.52 -9.21 6.63
N GLU A 85 12.99 -10.08 5.72
CA GLU A 85 13.24 -9.72 4.32
C GLU A 85 12.03 -9.99 3.41
N ASP A 86 11.12 -10.86 3.85
CA ASP A 86 10.09 -11.47 2.98
C ASP A 86 8.67 -10.95 3.23
N LEU A 87 8.44 -10.22 4.32
CA LEU A 87 7.11 -9.72 4.68
C LEU A 87 7.12 -8.21 4.80
N VAL A 88 6.38 -7.57 3.92
CA VAL A 88 6.26 -6.10 3.89
C VAL A 88 4.79 -5.72 3.78
N TYR A 89 4.38 -4.74 4.56
CA TYR A 89 3.05 -4.14 4.53
C TYR A 89 3.19 -2.64 4.42
N THR A 90 2.58 -2.04 3.43
CA THR A 90 2.73 -0.61 3.14
C THR A 90 1.38 0.02 2.78
N VAL A 91 1.09 1.16 3.37
CA VAL A 91 0.09 2.10 2.86
C VAL A 91 0.84 3.29 2.27
N VAL A 92 0.59 3.60 1.00
CA VAL A 92 1.05 4.82 0.36
C VAL A 92 -0.14 5.74 0.15
N VAL A 93 -0.06 6.97 0.63
CA VAL A 93 -1.07 7.99 0.39
C VAL A 93 -0.51 9.01 -0.58
N PHE A 94 -1.12 9.12 -1.75
CA PHE A 94 -0.86 10.17 -2.71
C PHE A 94 -1.87 11.31 -2.46
N GLU A 95 -1.39 12.43 -1.95
CA GLU A 95 -2.20 13.60 -1.67
C GLU A 95 -1.99 14.66 -2.76
N TYR A 96 -3.04 14.90 -3.53
CA TYR A 96 -3.05 15.87 -4.63
C TYR A 96 -3.51 17.23 -4.13
N PRO A 97 -3.08 18.34 -4.74
CA PRO A 97 -3.71 19.63 -4.53
C PRO A 97 -5.20 19.57 -4.82
N GLN A 98 -5.98 20.38 -4.10
CA GLN A 98 -7.43 20.36 -4.18
C GLN A 98 -7.95 20.39 -5.63
N GLY A 99 -8.81 19.43 -5.97
CA GLY A 99 -9.41 19.28 -7.30
C GLY A 99 -8.42 18.89 -8.40
N LYS A 100 -7.21 18.41 -8.04
CA LYS A 100 -6.18 17.98 -9.00
C LYS A 100 -5.96 16.47 -9.00
N ALA A 101 -6.67 15.73 -8.15
CA ALA A 101 -6.62 14.29 -8.22
C ALA A 101 -7.06 13.79 -9.61
N PRO A 102 -6.36 12.80 -10.18
CA PRO A 102 -6.75 12.23 -11.45
C PRO A 102 -8.10 11.52 -11.31
N LYS A 103 -8.84 11.48 -12.40
CA LYS A 103 -10.05 10.64 -12.43
C LYS A 103 -9.65 9.19 -12.23
N ALA A 104 -10.20 8.59 -11.19
CA ALA A 104 -9.93 7.21 -10.80
C ALA A 104 -10.77 6.24 -11.67
N ASP A 105 -10.44 6.16 -12.96
CA ASP A 105 -11.02 5.22 -13.91
C ASP A 105 -10.08 4.02 -14.16
N THR A 106 -10.56 3.06 -14.94
CA THR A 106 -9.80 1.84 -15.24
C THR A 106 -8.43 2.14 -15.87
N ASP A 107 -8.33 3.13 -16.74
CA ASP A 107 -7.07 3.49 -17.40
C ASP A 107 -6.06 4.05 -16.40
N TYR A 108 -6.53 4.85 -15.45
CA TYR A 108 -5.70 5.34 -14.36
C TYR A 108 -5.17 4.19 -13.50
N TYR A 109 -6.05 3.29 -13.05
CA TYR A 109 -5.65 2.14 -12.24
C TYR A 109 -4.64 1.24 -12.96
N VAL A 110 -4.87 0.98 -14.24
CA VAL A 110 -3.95 0.19 -15.06
C VAL A 110 -2.57 0.84 -15.14
N LYS A 111 -2.52 2.17 -15.33
CA LYS A 111 -1.25 2.93 -15.35
C LYS A 111 -0.55 2.84 -14.01
N LEU A 112 -1.27 3.02 -12.90
CA LEU A 112 -0.71 2.95 -11.54
C LEU A 112 -0.17 1.57 -11.22
N MET A 113 -0.92 0.50 -11.54
CA MET A 113 -0.46 -0.87 -11.36
C MET A 113 0.77 -1.21 -12.19
N ASN A 114 0.83 -0.72 -13.43
CA ASN A 114 2.02 -0.90 -14.27
C ASN A 114 3.23 -0.12 -13.73
N ALA A 115 3.01 1.08 -13.19
CA ALA A 115 4.06 1.86 -12.54
C ALA A 115 4.58 1.17 -11.29
N TYR A 116 3.68 0.62 -10.46
CA TYR A 116 4.04 -0.19 -9.30
C TYR A 116 4.89 -1.41 -9.72
N ALA A 117 4.40 -2.20 -10.67
CA ALA A 117 5.09 -3.40 -11.12
C ALA A 117 6.49 -3.08 -11.69
N LYS A 118 6.62 -1.97 -12.42
CA LYS A 118 7.91 -1.51 -12.93
C LYS A 118 8.85 -1.07 -11.80
N GLY A 119 8.35 -0.30 -10.83
CA GLY A 119 9.13 0.22 -9.71
C GLY A 119 9.59 -0.86 -8.73
N SER A 120 8.77 -1.90 -8.55
CA SER A 120 9.07 -3.04 -7.69
C SER A 120 9.71 -4.24 -8.42
N GLU A 121 10.03 -4.10 -9.71
CA GLU A 121 10.59 -5.17 -10.56
C GLU A 121 9.73 -6.45 -10.56
N THR A 122 8.41 -6.29 -10.41
CA THR A 122 7.45 -7.39 -10.37
C THR A 122 6.71 -7.56 -11.70
N ARG A 123 6.06 -8.70 -11.88
CA ARG A 123 5.20 -9.00 -13.02
C ARG A 123 3.75 -9.11 -12.57
N LEU A 124 2.89 -8.26 -13.10
CA LEU A 124 1.44 -8.37 -12.88
C LEU A 124 0.91 -9.70 -13.42
N ARG A 125 0.24 -10.46 -12.57
CA ARG A 125 -0.41 -11.73 -12.88
C ARG A 125 -1.91 -11.58 -13.05
N ARG A 126 -2.55 -10.79 -12.21
CA ARG A 126 -3.99 -10.50 -12.22
C ARG A 126 -4.22 -9.06 -11.80
N ARG A 127 -5.27 -8.45 -12.31
CA ARG A 127 -5.78 -7.14 -11.87
C ARG A 127 -7.27 -7.01 -12.23
N GLY A 128 -7.99 -6.23 -11.46
CA GLY A 128 -9.41 -5.99 -11.67
C GLY A 128 -10.02 -5.09 -10.62
N PRO A 129 -11.32 -4.77 -10.78
CA PRO A 129 -12.08 -4.03 -9.78
C PRO A 129 -12.06 -4.75 -8.43
N ALA A 130 -12.06 -3.98 -7.35
CA ALA A 130 -12.15 -4.44 -5.97
C ALA A 130 -13.04 -3.50 -5.17
N THR A 131 -13.52 -3.97 -4.02
CA THR A 131 -14.23 -3.13 -3.05
C THR A 131 -13.47 -3.19 -1.73
N VAL A 132 -13.16 -2.03 -1.17
CA VAL A 132 -12.49 -1.88 0.11
C VAL A 132 -13.21 -0.81 0.91
N ASP A 133 -13.60 -1.12 2.15
CA ASP A 133 -14.37 -0.21 3.02
C ASP A 133 -15.65 0.31 2.31
N GLY A 134 -16.34 -0.58 1.56
CA GLY A 134 -17.54 -0.24 0.79
C GLY A 134 -17.30 0.65 -0.44
N ARG A 135 -16.07 1.00 -0.76
CA ARG A 135 -15.70 1.87 -1.88
C ARG A 135 -15.14 1.10 -3.05
N ALA A 136 -15.47 1.58 -4.25
CA ALA A 136 -14.89 1.04 -5.48
C ALA A 136 -13.38 1.36 -5.52
N GLY A 137 -12.59 0.35 -5.80
CA GLY A 137 -11.15 0.42 -5.96
C GLY A 137 -10.68 -0.53 -7.05
N PHE A 138 -9.39 -0.81 -7.03
CA PHE A 138 -8.77 -1.71 -8.00
C PHE A 138 -7.66 -2.53 -7.33
N GLU A 139 -7.62 -3.82 -7.64
CA GLU A 139 -6.66 -4.74 -7.05
C GLU A 139 -5.78 -5.39 -8.10
N GLY A 140 -4.54 -5.67 -7.75
CA GLY A 140 -3.59 -6.40 -8.56
C GLY A 140 -2.78 -7.38 -7.75
N ILE A 141 -2.46 -8.52 -8.37
CA ILE A 141 -1.50 -9.49 -7.86
C ILE A 141 -0.29 -9.48 -8.77
N ALA A 142 0.90 -9.30 -8.20
CA ALA A 142 2.14 -9.30 -8.92
C ALA A 142 3.14 -10.29 -8.30
N ASP A 143 3.97 -10.88 -9.14
CA ASP A 143 5.00 -11.82 -8.70
C ASP A 143 6.39 -11.19 -8.86
N ASP A 144 7.17 -11.19 -7.78
CA ASP A 144 8.59 -10.95 -7.82
C ASP A 144 9.31 -12.29 -8.10
N GLY A 145 9.87 -12.39 -9.29
CA GLY A 145 10.57 -13.60 -9.70
C GLY A 145 11.93 -13.75 -9.03
N LYS A 146 12.58 -12.65 -8.65
CA LYS A 146 13.92 -12.63 -8.06
C LYS A 146 13.88 -13.05 -6.59
N ASN A 147 13.01 -12.42 -5.81
CA ASN A 147 12.91 -12.65 -4.37
C ASN A 147 11.85 -13.72 -4.02
N LYS A 148 11.16 -14.28 -5.03
CA LYS A 148 10.12 -15.31 -4.86
C LYS A 148 8.97 -14.83 -3.96
N LEU A 149 8.58 -13.55 -4.10
CA LEU A 149 7.47 -12.95 -3.39
C LEU A 149 6.23 -12.84 -4.28
N THR A 150 5.07 -12.82 -3.64
CA THR A 150 3.79 -12.41 -4.23
C THR A 150 3.36 -11.11 -3.57
N HIS A 151 2.99 -10.14 -4.37
CA HIS A 151 2.47 -8.86 -3.94
C HIS A 151 0.97 -8.81 -4.15
N LEU A 152 0.23 -8.37 -3.13
CA LEU A 152 -1.15 -7.93 -3.24
C LEU A 152 -1.15 -6.40 -3.18
N VAL A 153 -1.71 -5.76 -4.20
CA VAL A 153 -1.75 -4.30 -4.30
C VAL A 153 -3.18 -3.86 -4.52
N THR A 154 -3.67 -2.97 -3.68
CA THR A 154 -5.04 -2.45 -3.76
C THR A 154 -5.00 -0.93 -3.76
N VAL A 155 -5.79 -0.31 -4.64
CA VAL A 155 -5.89 1.14 -4.79
C VAL A 155 -7.30 1.59 -4.48
N VAL A 156 -7.43 2.58 -3.61
CA VAL A 156 -8.71 3.16 -3.17
C VAL A 156 -8.65 4.68 -3.33
N PRO A 157 -9.47 5.29 -4.18
CA PRO A 157 -9.56 6.74 -4.30
C PRO A 157 -10.50 7.31 -3.25
N ALA A 158 -10.17 8.48 -2.70
CA ALA A 158 -11.08 9.23 -1.82
C ALA A 158 -10.78 10.73 -1.89
N GLY A 159 -11.64 11.49 -2.58
CA GLY A 159 -11.45 12.94 -2.78
C GLY A 159 -10.14 13.24 -3.49
N ASP A 160 -9.33 14.11 -2.89
CA ASP A 160 -8.01 14.48 -3.43
C ASP A 160 -6.89 13.51 -3.03
N ARG A 161 -7.23 12.35 -2.47
CA ARG A 161 -6.27 11.33 -2.05
C ARG A 161 -6.50 10.01 -2.78
N ILE A 162 -5.38 9.34 -3.03
CA ILE A 162 -5.37 7.97 -3.53
C ILE A 162 -4.54 7.14 -2.57
N TYR A 163 -5.16 6.11 -2.03
CA TYR A 163 -4.52 5.17 -1.11
C TYR A 163 -4.10 3.93 -1.89
N MET A 164 -2.85 3.53 -1.75
CA MET A 164 -2.35 2.28 -2.29
C MET A 164 -1.86 1.40 -1.14
N LEU A 165 -2.54 0.30 -0.93
CA LEU A 165 -2.15 -0.74 0.01
C LEU A 165 -1.33 -1.77 -0.75
N ALA A 166 -0.15 -2.08 -0.26
CA ALA A 166 0.70 -3.11 -0.84
C ALA A 166 1.22 -4.02 0.26
N SER A 167 1.14 -5.32 0.02
CA SER A 167 1.80 -6.32 0.86
C SER A 167 2.64 -7.24 0.00
N ALA A 168 3.77 -7.70 0.54
CA ALA A 168 4.61 -8.71 -0.07
C ALA A 168 4.76 -9.89 0.89
N SER A 169 4.66 -11.10 0.36
CA SER A 169 4.79 -12.35 1.13
C SER A 169 5.41 -13.47 0.28
N PRO A 170 5.98 -14.51 0.90
CA PRO A 170 6.58 -15.64 0.18
C PRO A 170 5.61 -16.25 -0.84
N ARG A 171 6.06 -16.36 -2.10
CA ARG A 171 5.26 -16.82 -3.25
C ARG A 171 4.68 -18.23 -3.07
N ALA A 172 5.37 -19.10 -2.33
CA ALA A 172 4.93 -20.47 -2.11
C ALA A 172 3.54 -20.57 -1.48
N LYS A 173 3.11 -19.51 -0.79
CA LYS A 173 1.79 -19.39 -0.16
C LYS A 173 0.76 -18.63 -1.02
N GLY A 174 1.17 -18.07 -2.17
CA GLY A 174 0.32 -17.18 -2.96
C GLY A 174 0.07 -15.85 -2.23
N VAL A 175 -1.14 -15.30 -2.33
CA VAL A 175 -1.60 -14.23 -1.45
C VAL A 175 -1.85 -14.85 -0.08
N SER A 176 -1.23 -14.32 0.96
CA SER A 176 -1.36 -14.85 2.31
C SER A 176 -2.60 -14.29 3.01
N ASP A 177 -3.13 -15.04 4.00
CA ASP A 177 -4.24 -14.58 4.85
C ASP A 177 -3.89 -13.26 5.56
N ASP A 178 -2.63 -13.06 5.92
CA ASP A 178 -2.15 -11.81 6.52
C ASP A 178 -2.17 -10.64 5.52
N ALA A 179 -1.92 -10.88 4.24
CA ALA A 179 -2.03 -9.87 3.19
C ALA A 179 -3.50 -9.45 2.98
N GLU A 180 -4.42 -10.42 3.00
CA GLU A 180 -5.86 -10.16 2.94
C GLU A 180 -6.35 -9.44 4.20
N ARG A 181 -5.93 -9.91 5.38
CA ARG A 181 -6.23 -9.25 6.65
C ARG A 181 -5.79 -7.79 6.66
N PHE A 182 -4.58 -7.50 6.18
CA PHE A 182 -4.08 -6.14 6.06
C PHE A 182 -4.98 -5.28 5.18
N ARG A 183 -5.29 -5.75 3.96
CA ARG A 183 -6.19 -5.07 3.03
C ARG A 183 -7.58 -4.84 3.63
N ASP A 184 -8.18 -5.88 4.21
CA ASP A 184 -9.56 -5.86 4.70
C ASP A 184 -9.73 -5.04 5.99
N SER A 185 -8.64 -4.80 6.71
CA SER A 185 -8.63 -3.94 7.89
C SER A 185 -8.59 -2.44 7.55
N PHE A 186 -8.35 -2.08 6.30
CA PHE A 186 -8.28 -0.68 5.88
C PHE A 186 -9.66 -0.04 5.91
N ARG A 187 -9.73 1.16 6.47
CA ARG A 187 -10.91 2.01 6.41
C ARG A 187 -10.54 3.49 6.35
N LEU A 188 -11.40 4.28 5.74
CA LEU A 188 -11.27 5.73 5.69
C LEU A 188 -11.89 6.35 6.95
N LEU A 189 -11.22 7.38 7.48
CA LEU A 189 -11.70 8.15 8.63
C LEU A 189 -12.42 9.40 8.12
N GLY A 190 -13.66 9.64 8.58
CA GLY A 190 -14.41 10.85 8.25
C GLY A 190 -15.07 10.90 6.87
N GLY A 191 -15.13 9.78 6.16
CA GLY A 191 -15.93 9.65 4.95
C GLY A 191 -17.31 9.11 5.28
N GLU A 192 -18.35 9.93 5.25
CA GLU A 192 -19.69 9.41 5.01
C GLU A 192 -19.62 8.61 3.71
N ALA A 193 -20.05 7.35 3.76
CA ALA A 193 -20.29 6.59 2.56
C ALA A 193 -21.21 7.44 1.68
N ASP A 194 -20.78 7.72 0.46
CA ASP A 194 -21.61 8.40 -0.55
C ASP A 194 -22.77 7.44 -0.88
N SER A 195 -23.75 7.39 0.02
CA SER A 195 -25.02 6.76 -0.21
C SER A 195 -25.79 7.67 -1.16
N SER A 196 -25.47 7.57 -2.44
CA SER A 196 -26.38 7.97 -3.50
C SER A 196 -27.60 7.04 -3.43
N ASP A 197 -28.45 7.36 -2.48
CA ASP A 197 -29.82 6.86 -2.39
C ASP A 197 -30.60 7.50 -3.55
N GLU A 198 -30.58 6.77 -4.65
CA GLU A 198 -31.50 7.00 -5.75
C GLU A 198 -32.92 6.70 -5.24
N SER A 199 -33.51 7.73 -4.63
CA SER A 199 -34.92 7.73 -4.32
C SER A 199 -35.71 7.70 -5.63
N ALA A 200 -36.05 6.51 -6.08
CA ALA A 200 -37.02 6.29 -7.12
C ALA A 200 -38.35 6.89 -6.65
N ALA A 201 -38.64 8.08 -7.16
CA ALA A 201 -39.93 8.72 -7.02
C ALA A 201 -41.01 7.84 -7.64
N SER A 202 -41.78 7.21 -6.76
CA SER A 202 -43.03 6.52 -7.08
C SER A 202 -44.04 7.57 -7.56
N THR A 203 -44.21 7.71 -8.86
CA THR A 203 -45.31 8.48 -9.45
C THR A 203 -46.50 7.53 -9.61
N THR A 204 -47.49 7.66 -8.74
CA THR A 204 -48.82 7.05 -8.91
C THR A 204 -49.61 7.92 -9.87
N PRO A 205 -50.18 7.38 -10.96
CA PRO A 205 -51.20 8.08 -11.74
C PRO A 205 -52.58 7.84 -11.16
N GLN A 206 -53.32 8.91 -11.01
CA GLN A 206 -54.78 8.89 -10.92
C GLN A 206 -55.42 8.73 -12.31
#